data_8dee77e9457e5c5ac6269fc5f6cf609c
#
_entry.id   8dee77e9457e5c5ac6269fc5f6cf609c
#
_cell.length_a   1.000
_cell.length_b   1.000
_cell.length_c   1.000
_cell.angle_alpha   90.00
_cell.angle_beta   90.00
_cell.angle_gamma   90.00
#
_symmetry.space_group_name_H-M   'P 1'
#
loop_
_entity.id
_entity.type
_entity.pdbx_description
1 polymer ?
#
loop_
_entity_poly.entity_id
_entity_poly.type
_entity_poly.pdbx_seq_one_letter_code
_entity_poly.pdbx_strand_id
1 'polypeptide(L)' 'MPVDEVILEVARATVKIWPDLALGTRTARPKAWGALAGHGVTALRERLGRPLSDTERRALWTALWREALLAS' A
#
# COMPACT_ATOMS: atom_id res chain seq x y z
N MET A 1 -14.80 -12.47 0.54
CA MET A 1 -14.02 -11.77 -0.49
C MET A 1 -12.59 -12.29 -0.45
N PRO A 2 -11.98 -12.61 -1.60
CA PRO A 2 -10.58 -13.05 -1.60
C PRO A 2 -9.64 -11.99 -1.04
N VAL A 3 -8.62 -12.42 -0.30
CA VAL A 3 -7.65 -11.51 0.31
C VAL A 3 -6.94 -10.67 -0.75
N ASP A 4 -6.66 -11.25 -1.92
CA ASP A 4 -5.98 -10.51 -3.00
C ASP A 4 -6.78 -9.30 -3.48
N GLU A 5 -8.10 -9.41 -3.54
CA GLU A 5 -8.95 -8.28 -3.92
C GLU A 5 -8.93 -7.20 -2.85
N VAL A 6 -8.94 -7.59 -1.58
CA VAL A 6 -8.87 -6.64 -0.48
C VAL A 6 -7.52 -5.92 -0.49
N ILE A 7 -6.43 -6.64 -0.73
CA ILE A 7 -5.10 -6.06 -0.82
C ILE A 7 -5.06 -5.00 -1.93
N LEU A 8 -5.61 -5.32 -3.10
CA LEU A 8 -5.62 -4.39 -4.22
C LEU A 8 -6.46 -3.14 -3.90
N GLU A 9 -7.64 -3.32 -3.30
CA GLU A 9 -8.47 -2.20 -2.88
C GLU A 9 -7.75 -1.29 -1.89
N VAL A 10 -7.09 -1.88 -0.91
CA VAL A 10 -6.34 -1.13 0.11
C VAL A 10 -5.17 -0.38 -0.52
N ALA A 11 -4.45 -1.03 -1.44
CA ALA A 11 -3.33 -0.39 -2.13
C ALA A 11 -3.80 0.83 -2.93
N ARG A 12 -4.88 0.69 -3.68
CA ARG A 12 -5.44 1.79 -4.46
C ARG A 12 -5.93 2.93 -3.57
N ALA A 13 -6.65 2.60 -2.50
CA ALA A 13 -7.15 3.60 -1.57
C ALA A 13 -6.01 4.35 -0.88
N THR A 14 -4.95 3.64 -0.49
CA THR A 14 -3.80 4.24 0.19
C THR A 14 -3.10 5.24 -0.72
N VAL A 15 -2.86 4.87 -1.98
CA VAL A 15 -2.23 5.78 -2.94
C VAL A 15 -3.11 6.99 -3.20
N LYS A 16 -4.42 6.82 -3.22
CA LYS A 16 -5.37 7.90 -3.46
C LYS A 16 -5.44 8.87 -2.28
N ILE A 17 -5.36 8.33 -1.05
CA ILE A 17 -5.40 9.16 0.16
C ILE A 17 -4.08 9.88 0.40
N TRP A 18 -2.96 9.27 0.00
CA TRP A 18 -1.62 9.79 0.22
C TRP A 18 -0.89 10.03 -1.10
N PRO A 19 -1.42 10.90 -1.99
CA PRO A 19 -0.82 11.10 -3.31
C PRO A 19 0.61 11.65 -3.25
N ASP A 20 0.94 12.46 -2.23
CA ASP A 20 2.29 13.00 -2.07
C ASP A 20 3.30 11.89 -1.77
N LEU A 21 2.90 10.90 -0.97
CA LEU A 21 3.77 9.77 -0.67
C LEU A 21 3.93 8.87 -1.90
N ALA A 22 2.88 8.70 -2.69
CA ALA A 22 2.96 7.95 -3.93
C ALA A 22 3.91 8.65 -4.91
N LEU A 23 3.81 9.96 -5.05
CA LEU A 23 4.72 10.74 -5.88
C LEU A 23 6.15 10.62 -5.36
N GLY A 24 6.35 10.74 -4.06
CA GLY A 24 7.66 10.58 -3.44
C GLY A 24 8.25 9.21 -3.68
N THR A 25 7.43 8.16 -3.68
CA THR A 25 7.87 6.81 -3.97
C THR A 25 8.35 6.70 -5.42
N ARG A 26 7.60 7.26 -6.39
CA ARG A 26 7.99 7.25 -7.81
C ARG A 26 9.29 8.01 -8.05
N THR A 27 9.52 9.08 -7.30
CA THR A 27 10.69 9.94 -7.49
C THR A 27 11.83 9.59 -6.54
N ALA A 28 11.74 8.45 -5.86
CA ALA A 28 12.76 7.95 -4.92
C ALA A 28 13.07 8.96 -3.80
N ARG A 29 12.07 9.71 -3.34
CA ARG A 29 12.26 10.63 -2.23
C ARG A 29 12.48 9.84 -0.93
N PRO A 30 13.47 10.21 -0.11
CA PRO A 30 13.74 9.49 1.13
C PRO A 30 12.51 9.39 2.03
N LYS A 31 12.30 8.22 2.62
CA LYS A 31 11.23 7.93 3.58
C LYS A 31 9.81 7.86 2.99
N ALA A 32 9.62 8.27 1.73
CA ALA A 32 8.28 8.26 1.13
C ALA A 32 7.72 6.84 1.03
N TRP A 33 8.51 5.89 0.55
CA TRP A 33 8.07 4.51 0.44
C TRP A 33 7.74 3.91 1.82
N GLY A 34 8.61 4.11 2.80
CA GLY A 34 8.37 3.58 4.15
C GLY A 34 7.08 4.11 4.75
N ALA A 35 6.81 5.41 4.58
CA ALA A 35 5.58 6.01 5.07
C ALA A 35 4.34 5.44 4.35
N LEU A 36 4.41 5.33 3.02
CA LEU A 36 3.31 4.77 2.22
C LEU A 36 3.04 3.32 2.62
N ALA A 37 4.10 2.53 2.74
CA ALA A 37 3.98 1.13 3.14
C ALA A 37 3.37 0.99 4.54
N GLY A 38 3.76 1.86 5.47
CA GLY A 38 3.20 1.86 6.82
C GLY A 38 1.71 2.16 6.83
N HIS A 39 1.27 3.14 6.06
CA HIS A 39 -0.16 3.44 5.95
C HIS A 39 -0.93 2.29 5.32
N GLY A 40 -0.36 1.65 4.31
CA GLY A 40 -1.00 0.49 3.68
C GLY A 40 -1.16 -0.68 4.63
N VAL A 41 -0.10 -1.00 5.39
CA VAL A 41 -0.14 -2.09 6.36
C VAL A 41 -1.22 -1.83 7.43
N THR A 42 -1.28 -0.61 7.95
CA THR A 42 -2.29 -0.24 8.95
C THR A 42 -3.70 -0.40 8.39
N ALA A 43 -3.94 0.10 7.17
CA ALA A 43 -5.25 0.02 6.54
C ALA A 43 -5.67 -1.43 6.29
N LEU A 44 -4.75 -2.27 5.80
CA LEU A 44 -5.07 -3.67 5.52
C LEU A 44 -5.34 -4.43 6.80
N ARG A 45 -4.55 -4.19 7.83
CA ARG A 45 -4.75 -4.84 9.14
C ARG A 45 -6.12 -4.49 9.70
N GLU A 46 -6.55 -3.25 9.56
CA GLU A 46 -7.89 -2.83 9.99
C GLU A 46 -9.00 -3.50 9.18
N ARG A 47 -8.80 -3.63 7.87
CA ARG A 47 -9.78 -4.29 6.99
C ARG A 47 -9.93 -5.76 7.33
N LEU A 48 -8.83 -6.45 7.61
CA LEU A 48 -8.85 -7.88 7.92
C LEU A 48 -9.18 -8.16 9.39
N GLY A 49 -9.02 -7.18 10.26
CA GLY A 49 -9.27 -7.35 11.69
C GLY A 49 -8.25 -8.23 12.39
N ARG A 50 -7.04 -8.36 11.85
CA ARG A 50 -5.98 -9.20 12.39
C ARG A 50 -4.62 -8.75 11.85
N PRO A 51 -3.51 -9.17 12.50
CA PRO A 51 -2.17 -8.91 11.96
C PRO A 51 -1.97 -9.58 10.60
N LEU A 52 -1.08 -9.00 9.78
CA LEU A 52 -0.78 -9.54 8.47
C LEU A 52 0.26 -10.66 8.55
N SER A 53 0.11 -11.68 7.71
CA SER A 53 1.17 -12.65 7.49
C SER A 53 2.27 -12.00 6.64
N ASP A 54 3.46 -12.62 6.58
CA ASP A 54 4.54 -12.12 5.72
C ASP A 54 4.15 -12.13 4.26
N THR A 55 3.43 -13.16 3.82
CA THR A 55 2.96 -13.25 2.44
C THR A 55 2.00 -12.11 2.11
N GLU A 56 1.08 -11.81 3.01
CA GLU A 56 0.13 -10.71 2.83
C GLU A 56 0.84 -9.37 2.80
N ARG A 57 1.82 -9.16 3.69
CA ARG A 57 2.59 -7.93 3.73
C ARG A 57 3.34 -7.69 2.42
N ARG A 58 4.01 -8.74 1.91
CA ARG A 58 4.75 -8.63 0.65
C ARG A 58 3.82 -8.39 -0.53
N ALA A 59 2.66 -9.04 -0.55
CA ALA A 59 1.67 -8.82 -1.61
C ALA A 59 1.16 -7.40 -1.59
N LEU A 60 0.91 -6.85 -0.39
CA LEU A 60 0.49 -5.46 -0.25
C LEU A 60 1.58 -4.50 -0.75
N TRP A 61 2.83 -4.73 -0.37
CA TRP A 61 3.93 -3.87 -0.80
C TRP A 61 4.08 -3.88 -2.32
N THR A 62 3.95 -5.05 -2.95
CA THR A 62 4.00 -5.15 -4.41
C THR A 62 2.85 -4.35 -5.04
N ALA A 63 1.65 -4.49 -4.50
CA ALA A 63 0.49 -3.77 -5.01
C ALA A 63 0.64 -2.26 -4.82
N LEU A 64 1.11 -1.82 -3.65
CA LEU A 64 1.34 -0.39 -3.37
C LEU A 64 2.37 0.20 -4.32
N TRP A 65 3.47 -0.50 -4.54
CA TRP A 65 4.53 -0.05 -5.45
C TRP A 65 3.97 0.13 -6.86
N ARG A 66 3.23 -0.88 -7.34
CA ARG A 66 2.63 -0.84 -8.67
C ARG A 66 1.64 0.32 -8.79
N GLU A 67 0.75 0.48 -7.81
CA GLU A 67 -0.24 1.57 -7.85
C GLU A 67 0.44 2.94 -7.76
N ALA A 68 1.49 3.07 -6.97
CA ALA A 68 2.25 4.32 -6.89
C ALA A 68 2.91 4.67 -8.23
N LEU A 69 3.44 3.68 -8.95
CA LEU A 69 4.03 3.90 -10.27
C LEU A 69 3.00 4.26 -11.33
N LEU A 70 1.79 3.73 -11.22
CA LEU A 70 0.71 3.99 -12.18
C LEU A 70 -0.03 5.30 -11.88
N ALA A 71 0.02 5.78 -10.65
CA ALA A 71 -0.64 7.03 -10.28
C ALA A 71 0.11 8.20 -10.92
N SER A 72 -0.58 9.00 -11.68
CA SER A 72 0.04 10.14 -12.35
C SER A 72 -0.62 11.45 -11.96
#